data_3d269ad8da3ec3c73a9e07bc513b02a0
#
_entry.id   3d269ad8da3ec3c73a9e07bc513b02a0
#
_cell.length_a   1.000
_cell.length_b   1.000
_cell.length_c   1.000
_cell.angle_alpha   90.00
_cell.angle_beta   90.00
_cell.angle_gamma   90.00
#
_symmetry.space_group_name_H-M   'P 1'
#
loop_
_entity.id
_entity.type
_entity.pdbx_description
1 polymer ?
#
loop_
_entity_poly.entity_id
_entity_poly.type
_entity_poly.pdbx_seq_one_letter_code
_entity_poly.pdbx_strand_id
1 'polypeptide(L)'
;MALFSGLLNETGDVMADNYSKVLLSESEMPTQWYNIIPDLPAPPPPPLHPGTLEPIGPDDLAPLFPMALILQEVSTDSYIDIPGEVLDVYRLWRPSPLLRARRLEKALDTPAKIFLKYE
;
A
#
# COMPACT_ATOMS: atom_id res chain seq x y z
N MET A 1 -5.89 -9.14 3.27
CA MET A 1 -5.78 -9.49 4.71
C MET A 1 -4.67 -10.50 5.03
N ALA A 2 -3.83 -10.86 4.06
CA ALA A 2 -2.74 -11.85 4.27
C ALA A 2 -1.37 -11.24 4.64
N LEU A 3 -1.20 -9.93 4.68
CA LEU A 3 0.08 -9.25 4.91
C LEU A 3 0.53 -9.12 6.38
N PHE A 4 -0.28 -9.63 7.34
CA PHE A 4 0.03 -9.51 8.77
C PHE A 4 -0.02 -10.82 9.54
N SER A 5 -0.09 -11.97 8.86
CA SER A 5 -0.19 -13.26 9.58
C SER A 5 1.04 -13.59 10.44
N GLY A 6 2.21 -13.06 10.10
CA GLY A 6 3.45 -13.22 10.89
C GLY A 6 3.59 -12.29 12.09
N LEU A 7 2.70 -11.29 12.22
CA LEU A 7 2.72 -10.32 13.33
C LEU A 7 1.65 -10.60 14.39
N LEU A 8 0.86 -11.66 14.22
CA LEU A 8 -0.13 -12.09 15.19
C LEU A 8 0.48 -13.18 16.08
N ASN A 9 0.31 -13.05 17.38
CA ASN A 9 0.54 -14.16 18.31
C ASN A 9 -0.59 -15.20 18.15
N GLU A 10 -0.47 -16.34 18.86
CA GLU A 10 -1.46 -17.43 18.84
C GLU A 10 -2.88 -16.98 19.28
N THR A 11 -3.02 -15.81 19.88
CA THR A 11 -4.28 -15.20 20.32
C THR A 11 -4.84 -14.20 19.30
N GLY A 12 -4.19 -14.00 18.14
CA GLY A 12 -4.62 -13.04 17.12
C GLY A 12 -4.28 -11.58 17.44
N ASP A 13 -3.55 -11.33 18.52
CA ASP A 13 -3.12 -10.00 18.93
C ASP A 13 -1.86 -9.59 18.16
N VAL A 14 -1.83 -8.35 17.70
CA VAL A 14 -0.65 -7.83 16.98
C VAL A 14 0.53 -7.83 17.96
N MET A 15 1.59 -8.58 17.66
CA MET A 15 2.83 -8.59 18.45
C MET A 15 3.46 -7.20 18.63
N ALA A 16 2.89 -6.19 17.97
CA ALA A 16 3.35 -4.80 17.97
C ALA A 16 3.34 -4.12 19.34
N ASP A 17 2.72 -4.70 20.37
CA ASP A 17 2.70 -4.05 21.70
C ASP A 17 4.07 -4.01 22.36
N ASN A 18 4.94 -4.96 22.09
CA ASN A 18 6.26 -5.05 22.69
C ASN A 18 7.40 -4.56 21.78
N TYR A 19 7.13 -4.34 20.49
CA TYR A 19 8.16 -3.94 19.54
C TYR A 19 8.09 -2.44 19.23
N SER A 20 9.26 -1.79 19.23
CA SER A 20 9.41 -0.43 18.73
C SER A 20 9.73 -0.39 17.25
N LYS A 21 10.22 -1.50 16.70
CA LYS A 21 10.62 -1.64 15.29
C LYS A 21 10.23 -3.03 14.79
N VAL A 22 9.58 -3.06 13.65
CA VAL A 22 9.26 -4.29 12.91
C VAL A 22 9.96 -4.23 11.56
N LEU A 23 10.64 -5.31 11.20
CA LEU A 23 11.29 -5.48 9.91
C LEU A 23 10.92 -6.87 9.40
N LEU A 24 10.37 -6.93 8.18
CA LEU A 24 10.10 -8.19 7.50
C LEU A 24 11.40 -8.83 7.00
N SER A 25 11.41 -10.14 6.84
CA SER A 25 12.45 -10.83 6.07
C SER A 25 12.23 -10.65 4.56
N GLU A 26 13.24 -10.91 3.76
CA GLU A 26 13.11 -10.85 2.29
C GLU A 26 12.03 -11.80 1.76
N SER A 27 11.86 -12.96 2.39
CA SER A 27 10.84 -13.96 2.00
C SER A 27 9.40 -13.52 2.30
N GLU A 28 9.22 -12.52 3.16
CA GLU A 28 7.92 -11.95 3.49
C GLU A 28 7.57 -10.72 2.62
N MET A 29 8.45 -10.35 1.69
CA MET A 29 8.19 -9.26 0.75
C MET A 29 6.98 -9.58 -0.13
N PRO A 30 6.01 -8.65 -0.23
CA PRO A 30 4.87 -8.86 -1.10
C PRO A 30 5.29 -8.88 -2.58
N THR A 31 4.70 -9.80 -3.34
CA THR A 31 4.86 -9.91 -4.79
C THR A 31 3.69 -9.34 -5.57
N GLN A 32 2.67 -8.89 -4.87
CA GLN A 32 1.45 -8.33 -5.45
C GLN A 32 1.07 -7.04 -4.73
N TRP A 33 0.52 -6.11 -5.47
CA TRP A 33 -0.20 -4.96 -4.91
C TRP A 33 -1.64 -5.35 -4.62
N TYR A 34 -2.18 -4.83 -3.53
CA TYR A 34 -3.59 -4.96 -3.21
C TYR A 34 -4.37 -3.76 -3.76
N ASN A 35 -5.37 -4.06 -4.59
CA ASN A 35 -6.25 -3.07 -5.18
C ASN A 35 -7.55 -3.00 -4.36
N ILE A 36 -7.87 -1.84 -3.81
CA ILE A 36 -9.05 -1.62 -2.99
C ILE A 36 -10.32 -1.33 -3.81
N ILE A 37 -10.21 -1.10 -5.12
CA ILE A 37 -11.35 -0.73 -5.97
C ILE A 37 -12.50 -1.73 -5.87
N PRO A 38 -12.25 -3.07 -5.93
CA PRO A 38 -13.32 -4.05 -5.78
C PRO A 38 -14.03 -4.05 -4.43
N ASP A 39 -13.40 -3.50 -3.39
CA ASP A 39 -13.96 -3.44 -2.03
C ASP A 39 -14.78 -2.16 -1.78
N LEU A 40 -14.73 -1.21 -2.69
CA LEU A 40 -15.48 0.03 -2.56
C LEU A 40 -16.99 -0.21 -2.77
N PRO A 41 -17.86 0.44 -1.99
CA PRO A 41 -19.31 0.32 -2.15
C PRO A 41 -19.82 0.87 -3.48
N ALA A 42 -19.03 1.72 -4.15
CA ALA A 42 -19.26 2.23 -5.50
C ALA A 42 -17.92 2.54 -6.16
N PRO A 43 -17.81 2.43 -7.49
CA PRO A 43 -16.60 2.82 -8.20
C PRO A 43 -16.24 4.29 -7.93
N PRO A 44 -14.95 4.63 -7.83
CA PRO A 44 -14.53 6.02 -7.71
C PRO A 44 -14.97 6.83 -8.95
N PRO A 45 -15.28 8.12 -8.78
CA PRO A 45 -15.59 8.97 -9.94
C PRO A 45 -14.36 9.06 -10.86
N PRO A 46 -14.56 9.18 -12.18
CA PRO A 46 -13.45 9.34 -13.12
C PRO A 46 -12.73 10.66 -12.86
N PRO A 47 -11.42 10.72 -13.11
CA PRO A 47 -10.68 11.97 -13.07
C PRO A 47 -11.19 12.92 -14.17
N LEU A 48 -11.17 14.23 -13.90
CA LEU A 48 -11.66 15.26 -14.80
C LEU A 48 -10.51 16.03 -15.44
N HIS A 49 -10.68 16.39 -16.71
CA HIS A 49 -9.74 17.27 -17.40
C HIS A 49 -9.75 18.67 -16.77
N PRO A 50 -8.58 19.23 -16.39
CA PRO A 50 -8.53 20.46 -15.60
C PRO A 50 -9.08 21.71 -16.32
N GLY A 51 -9.10 21.70 -17.65
CA GLY A 51 -9.60 22.83 -18.45
C GLY A 51 -11.06 22.71 -18.86
N THR A 52 -11.55 21.48 -19.16
CA THR A 52 -12.93 21.26 -19.64
C THR A 52 -13.87 20.73 -18.57
N LEU A 53 -13.32 20.17 -17.49
CA LEU A 53 -14.06 19.48 -16.42
C LEU A 53 -14.85 18.26 -16.92
N GLU A 54 -14.52 17.77 -18.11
CA GLU A 54 -15.07 16.52 -18.62
C GLU A 54 -14.24 15.31 -18.13
N PRO A 55 -14.85 14.11 -18.00
CA PRO A 55 -14.11 12.89 -17.68
C PRO A 55 -12.98 12.64 -18.69
N ILE A 56 -11.78 12.36 -18.19
CA ILE A 56 -10.65 11.99 -19.05
C ILE A 56 -10.61 10.49 -19.29
N GLY A 57 -10.14 10.11 -20.49
CA GLY A 57 -9.94 8.73 -20.91
C GLY A 57 -8.50 8.32 -20.96
N PRO A 58 -8.23 7.05 -21.37
CA PRO A 58 -6.85 6.54 -21.51
C PRO A 58 -5.98 7.37 -22.44
N ASP A 59 -6.55 7.96 -23.51
CA ASP A 59 -5.80 8.76 -24.47
C ASP A 59 -5.27 10.07 -23.88
N ASP A 60 -5.98 10.64 -22.91
CA ASP A 60 -5.56 11.84 -22.18
C ASP A 60 -4.41 11.54 -21.21
N LEU A 61 -4.35 10.32 -20.69
CA LEU A 61 -3.35 9.87 -19.74
C LEU A 61 -2.10 9.25 -20.40
N ALA A 62 -2.25 8.66 -21.58
CA ALA A 62 -1.18 7.96 -22.31
C ALA A 62 0.10 8.79 -22.58
N PRO A 63 0.03 10.12 -22.79
CA PRO A 63 1.23 10.94 -22.92
C PRO A 63 2.07 11.03 -21.64
N LEU A 64 1.48 10.77 -20.46
CA LEU A 64 2.13 10.90 -19.15
C LEU A 64 2.44 9.56 -18.51
N PHE A 65 1.62 8.55 -18.77
CA PHE A 65 1.70 7.23 -18.10
C PHE A 65 1.74 6.09 -19.10
N PRO A 66 2.54 5.04 -18.85
CA PRO A 66 2.47 3.81 -19.63
C PRO A 66 1.06 3.20 -19.57
N MET A 67 0.60 2.63 -20.68
CA MET A 67 -0.73 2.04 -20.78
C MET A 67 -0.97 0.94 -19.72
N ALA A 68 0.07 0.21 -19.32
CA ALA A 68 -0.03 -0.79 -18.27
C ALA A 68 -0.48 -0.20 -16.91
N LEU A 69 -0.02 1.01 -16.57
CA LEU A 69 -0.45 1.70 -15.34
C LEU A 69 -1.88 2.24 -15.48
N ILE A 70 -2.26 2.74 -16.66
CA ILE A 70 -3.62 3.21 -16.93
C ILE A 70 -4.63 2.07 -16.80
N LEU A 71 -4.30 0.88 -17.34
CA LEU A 71 -5.13 -0.31 -17.22
C LEU A 71 -5.21 -0.81 -15.78
N GLN A 72 -4.13 -0.69 -15.03
CA GLN A 72 -4.10 -1.05 -13.61
C GLN A 72 -5.03 -0.17 -12.77
N GLU A 73 -5.12 1.13 -13.08
CA GLU A 73 -5.97 2.10 -12.38
C GLU A 73 -7.46 1.75 -12.46
N VAL A 74 -7.89 1.09 -13.53
CA VAL A 74 -9.30 0.69 -13.75
C VAL A 74 -9.54 -0.81 -13.51
N SER A 75 -8.53 -1.55 -13.07
CA SER A 75 -8.66 -2.99 -12.81
C SER A 75 -9.63 -3.26 -11.67
N THR A 76 -10.39 -4.34 -11.81
CA THR A 76 -11.26 -4.90 -10.78
C THR A 76 -10.66 -6.12 -10.08
N ASP A 77 -9.42 -6.48 -10.40
CA ASP A 77 -8.70 -7.55 -9.72
C ASP A 77 -8.22 -7.06 -8.35
N SER A 78 -8.49 -7.83 -7.30
CA SER A 78 -8.05 -7.46 -5.92
C SER A 78 -6.54 -7.53 -5.74
N TYR A 79 -5.85 -8.34 -6.51
CA TYR A 79 -4.39 -8.51 -6.45
C TYR A 79 -3.80 -8.35 -7.84
N ILE A 80 -2.78 -7.50 -7.93
CA ILE A 80 -2.08 -7.18 -9.17
C ILE A 80 -0.61 -7.55 -8.99
N ASP A 81 -0.09 -8.43 -9.85
CA ASP A 81 1.31 -8.86 -9.78
C ASP A 81 2.26 -7.69 -9.98
N ILE A 82 3.26 -7.59 -9.10
CA ILE A 82 4.33 -6.61 -9.24
C ILE A 82 5.29 -7.13 -10.32
N PRO A 83 5.57 -6.35 -11.38
CA PRO A 83 6.52 -6.74 -12.41
C PRO A 83 7.89 -7.11 -11.84
N GLY A 84 8.55 -8.11 -12.44
CA GLY A 84 9.83 -8.63 -11.97
C GLY A 84 10.90 -7.56 -11.83
N GLU A 85 10.98 -6.65 -12.81
CA GLU A 85 11.92 -5.53 -12.81
C GLU A 85 11.70 -4.57 -11.64
N VAL A 86 10.44 -4.37 -11.22
CA VAL A 86 10.09 -3.55 -10.06
C VAL A 86 10.48 -4.28 -8.77
N LEU A 87 10.24 -5.60 -8.68
CA LEU A 87 10.67 -6.41 -7.55
C LEU A 87 12.19 -6.40 -7.39
N ASP A 88 12.94 -6.47 -8.49
CA ASP A 88 14.40 -6.40 -8.45
C ASP A 88 14.90 -5.07 -7.88
N VAL A 89 14.26 -3.95 -8.25
CA VAL A 89 14.55 -2.64 -7.63
C VAL A 89 14.18 -2.63 -6.15
N TYR A 90 13.02 -3.19 -5.77
CA TYR A 90 12.61 -3.24 -4.36
C TYR A 90 13.59 -4.01 -3.49
N ARG A 91 14.17 -5.10 -3.97
CA ARG A 91 15.16 -5.90 -3.24
C ARG A 91 16.43 -5.15 -2.87
N LEU A 92 16.73 -4.03 -3.55
CA LEU A 92 17.92 -3.22 -3.24
C LEU A 92 17.81 -2.48 -1.90
N TRP A 93 16.61 -2.17 -1.43
CA TRP A 93 16.39 -1.32 -0.25
C TRP A 93 15.18 -1.70 0.62
N ARG A 94 14.35 -2.63 0.16
CA ARG A 94 13.24 -3.19 0.95
C ARG A 94 13.62 -4.57 1.51
N PRO A 95 13.00 -5.00 2.63
CA PRO A 95 11.95 -4.31 3.37
C PRO A 95 12.49 -3.15 4.19
N SER A 96 11.75 -2.04 4.22
CA SER A 96 12.05 -0.92 5.10
C SER A 96 11.34 -1.06 6.44
N PRO A 97 11.90 -0.53 7.55
CA PRO A 97 11.35 -0.75 8.88
C PRO A 97 10.03 -0.01 9.11
N LEU A 98 9.17 -0.62 9.93
CA LEU A 98 8.00 0.00 10.51
C LEU A 98 8.33 0.35 11.97
N LEU A 99 8.29 1.63 12.32
CA LEU A 99 8.63 2.13 13.64
C LEU A 99 7.39 2.59 14.39
N ARG A 100 7.26 2.18 15.66
CA ARG A 100 6.18 2.67 16.50
C ARG A 100 6.53 4.03 17.12
N ALA A 101 5.67 5.01 16.91
CA ALA A 101 5.86 6.39 17.35
C ALA A 101 5.32 6.63 18.77
N ARG A 102 5.82 5.88 19.78
CA ARG A 102 5.35 5.94 21.17
C ARG A 102 5.41 7.33 21.80
N ARG A 103 6.41 8.16 21.43
CA ARG A 103 6.51 9.54 21.92
C ARG A 103 5.37 10.40 21.37
N LEU A 104 4.97 10.18 20.12
CA LEU A 104 3.85 10.89 19.50
C LEU A 104 2.53 10.43 20.11
N GLU A 105 2.34 9.11 20.30
CA GLU A 105 1.16 8.57 21.01
C GLU A 105 0.97 9.23 22.37
N LYS A 106 2.06 9.32 23.16
CA LYS A 106 2.05 9.98 24.47
C LYS A 106 1.78 11.49 24.39
N ALA A 107 2.37 12.18 23.41
CA ALA A 107 2.19 13.62 23.25
C ALA A 107 0.75 13.98 22.84
N LEU A 108 0.08 13.09 22.11
CA LEU A 108 -1.31 13.24 21.68
C LEU A 108 -2.32 12.71 22.70
N ASP A 109 -1.84 12.10 23.79
CA ASP A 109 -2.68 11.44 24.80
C ASP A 109 -3.75 10.53 24.16
N THR A 110 -3.32 9.69 23.19
CA THR A 110 -4.21 8.84 22.41
C THR A 110 -3.99 7.35 22.73
N PRO A 111 -5.06 6.53 22.79
CA PRO A 111 -4.94 5.08 22.86
C PRO A 111 -4.55 4.45 21.51
N ALA A 112 -4.56 5.21 20.42
CA ALA A 112 -4.20 4.73 19.10
C ALA A 112 -2.72 4.35 19.01
N LYS A 113 -2.43 3.23 18.34
CA LYS A 113 -1.06 2.80 18.02
C LYS A 113 -0.64 3.48 16.71
N ILE A 114 0.34 4.37 16.77
CA ILE A 114 0.83 5.13 15.60
C ILE A 114 2.13 4.50 15.10
N PHE A 115 2.16 4.14 13.83
CA PHE A 115 3.32 3.59 13.18
C PHE A 115 3.80 4.48 12.04
N LEU A 116 5.11 4.55 11.88
CA LEU A 116 5.77 5.26 10.80
C LEU A 116 6.50 4.25 9.92
N LYS A 117 6.17 4.24 8.63
CA LYS A 117 6.97 3.54 7.63
C LYS A 117 8.18 4.41 7.34
N TYR A 118 9.38 3.88 7.57
CA TYR A 118 10.63 4.60 7.41
C TYR A 118 11.29 4.18 6.09
N GLU A 119 11.29 5.07 5.12
CA GLU A 119 11.92 4.90 3.80
C GLU A 119 12.90 6.02 3.51
#